data_8b46600c23efffb9805034ca688831a7
#
_entry.id   8b46600c23efffb9805034ca688831a7
#
_cell.length_a   1.000
_cell.length_b   1.000
_cell.length_c   1.000
_cell.angle_alpha   90.00
_cell.angle_beta   90.00
_cell.angle_gamma   90.00
#
_symmetry.space_group_name_H-M   'P 1'
#
loop_
_entity.id
_entity.type
_entity.pdbx_description
1 polymer ?
#
loop_
_entity_poly.entity_id
_entity_poly.type
_entity_poly.pdbx_seq_one_letter_code
_entity_poly.pdbx_strand_id
1 'polypeptide(L)'
;MREGIRQKPPVDIALLRQVLRKHIIVFAAVSASGMLFSVASLFIFSRSDGRFMPGLLGGVFLCVGLFLIGFAFKSTLSSVSYYYQKGQLKRHGLNLNATLVRKTREKTNIQYDFERYSRREHIEELAFTLWFDFQFDGRTWQCVDLISNEKMFDALSEGQVIPVRILPWMPESASVRQRALLNQLKRDDVRAEPDDPRTGRPLIEFDEI
;
A
#
# COMPACT_ATOMS: atom_id res chain seq x y z
N MET A 1 34.35 14.26 -3.58
CA MET A 1 33.26 15.21 -3.31
C MET A 1 32.25 14.49 -2.44
N ARG A 2 32.13 14.86 -1.16
CA ARG A 2 31.08 14.36 -0.27
C ARG A 2 29.83 15.17 -0.62
N GLU A 3 29.00 14.68 -1.51
CA GLU A 3 27.63 15.18 -1.62
C GLU A 3 26.92 14.83 -0.31
N GLY A 4 26.71 15.89 0.49
CA GLY A 4 26.08 15.73 1.79
C GLY A 4 24.73 15.05 1.64
N ILE A 5 24.46 14.13 2.53
CA ILE A 5 23.13 13.54 2.76
C ILE A 5 22.14 14.68 2.63
N ARG A 6 21.34 14.68 1.56
CA ARG A 6 20.36 15.75 1.34
C ARG A 6 19.44 15.77 2.54
N GLN A 7 19.48 16.87 3.27
CA GLN A 7 18.69 17.05 4.48
C GLN A 7 17.21 16.80 4.14
N LYS A 8 16.53 16.08 5.02
CA LYS A 8 15.09 15.88 4.91
C LYS A 8 14.42 17.24 4.77
N PRO A 9 13.62 17.48 3.72
CA PRO A 9 12.93 18.75 3.57
C PRO A 9 11.98 18.99 4.75
N PRO A 10 11.66 20.24 5.06
CA PRO A 10 10.66 20.55 6.07
C PRO A 10 9.34 19.86 5.74
N VAL A 11 8.54 19.60 6.77
CA VAL A 11 7.25 18.91 6.61
C VAL A 11 6.38 19.70 5.63
N ASP A 12 5.96 19.03 4.55
CA ASP A 12 5.05 19.62 3.56
C ASP A 12 3.62 19.62 4.15
N ILE A 13 3.28 20.75 4.77
CA ILE A 13 1.98 20.94 5.44
C ILE A 13 0.81 20.84 4.44
N ALA A 14 1.00 21.31 3.21
CA ALA A 14 -0.03 21.26 2.18
C ALA A 14 -0.35 19.80 1.79
N LEU A 15 0.69 19.00 1.60
CA LEU A 15 0.54 17.57 1.33
C LEU A 15 -0.10 16.84 2.51
N LEU A 16 0.38 17.11 3.72
CA LEU A 16 -0.18 16.51 4.94
C LEU A 16 -1.67 16.84 5.09
N ARG A 17 -2.06 18.10 4.90
CA ARG A 17 -3.47 18.52 4.95
C ARG A 17 -4.32 17.83 3.88
N GLN A 18 -3.78 17.67 2.67
CA GLN A 18 -4.48 16.99 1.58
C GLN A 18 -4.73 15.51 1.90
N VAL A 19 -3.73 14.83 2.45
CA VAL A 19 -3.83 13.41 2.86
C VAL A 19 -4.81 13.27 4.03
N LEU A 20 -4.66 14.12 5.06
CA LEU A 20 -5.51 14.08 6.24
C LEU A 20 -7.00 14.29 5.90
N ARG A 21 -7.30 15.25 5.00
CA ARG A 21 -8.68 15.52 4.57
C ARG A 21 -9.37 14.30 3.96
N LYS A 22 -8.64 13.44 3.25
CA LYS A 22 -9.21 12.21 2.66
C LYS A 22 -9.57 11.16 3.71
N HIS A 23 -8.81 11.10 4.80
CA HIS A 23 -8.98 10.07 5.83
C HIS A 23 -9.87 10.51 7.01
N ILE A 24 -10.09 11.83 7.18
CA ILE A 24 -10.81 12.38 8.32
C ILE A 24 -12.27 11.91 8.38
N ILE A 25 -12.90 11.69 7.22
CA ILE A 25 -14.30 11.23 7.14
C ILE A 25 -14.43 9.81 7.70
N VAL A 26 -13.54 8.92 7.27
CA VAL A 26 -13.54 7.52 7.76
C VAL A 26 -13.20 7.47 9.24
N PHE A 27 -12.19 8.24 9.66
CA PHE A 27 -11.83 8.39 11.08
C PHE A 27 -13.01 8.87 11.92
N ALA A 28 -13.70 9.93 11.48
CA ALA A 28 -14.83 10.49 12.18
C ALA A 28 -15.99 9.48 12.27
N ALA A 29 -16.30 8.76 11.20
CA ALA A 29 -17.37 7.76 11.19
C ALA A 29 -17.10 6.61 12.18
N VAL A 30 -15.88 6.03 12.15
CA VAL A 30 -15.52 4.92 13.05
C VAL A 30 -15.43 5.41 14.51
N SER A 31 -14.87 6.60 14.75
CA SER A 31 -14.77 7.17 16.08
C SER A 31 -16.17 7.52 16.65
N ALA A 32 -17.09 8.04 15.84
CA ALA A 32 -18.46 8.30 16.24
C ALA A 32 -19.20 7.01 16.64
N SER A 33 -19.00 5.92 15.89
CA SER A 33 -19.53 4.61 16.26
C SER A 33 -18.99 4.14 17.62
N GLY A 34 -17.67 4.27 17.84
CA GLY A 34 -17.06 3.93 19.13
C GLY A 34 -17.60 4.78 20.29
N MET A 35 -17.84 6.08 20.06
CA MET A 35 -18.45 6.96 21.05
C MET A 35 -19.89 6.55 21.39
N LEU A 36 -20.68 6.15 20.37
CA LEU A 36 -22.04 5.65 20.61
C LEU A 36 -22.06 4.44 21.53
N PHE A 37 -21.17 3.47 21.30
CA PHE A 37 -21.03 2.30 22.17
C PHE A 37 -20.63 2.70 23.60
N SER A 38 -19.70 3.64 23.73
CA SER A 38 -19.25 4.11 25.04
C SER A 38 -20.38 4.85 25.81
N VAL A 39 -21.17 5.69 25.13
CA VAL A 39 -22.31 6.38 25.72
C VAL A 39 -23.40 5.37 26.10
N ALA A 40 -23.71 4.40 25.23
CA ALA A 40 -24.67 3.35 25.54
C ALA A 40 -24.24 2.54 26.79
N SER A 41 -22.94 2.26 26.91
CA SER A 41 -22.38 1.61 28.10
C SER A 41 -22.65 2.40 29.37
N LEU A 42 -22.34 3.71 29.37
CA LEU A 42 -22.59 4.57 30.54
C LEU A 42 -24.07 4.61 30.91
N PHE A 43 -24.95 4.63 29.92
CA PHE A 43 -26.41 4.59 30.17
C PHE A 43 -26.85 3.25 30.79
N ILE A 44 -26.30 2.12 30.32
CA ILE A 44 -26.55 0.79 30.88
C ILE A 44 -26.07 0.74 32.36
N PHE A 45 -24.84 1.23 32.61
CA PHE A 45 -24.31 1.28 33.98
C PHE A 45 -25.16 2.13 34.92
N SER A 46 -25.63 3.30 34.49
CA SER A 46 -26.43 4.19 35.30
C SER A 46 -27.78 3.58 35.71
N ARG A 47 -28.30 2.59 34.97
CA ARG A 47 -29.58 1.90 35.24
C ARG A 47 -29.39 0.47 35.79
N SER A 48 -28.20 0.03 36.03
CA SER A 48 -27.94 -1.37 36.41
C SER A 48 -28.29 -1.69 37.86
N ASP A 49 -28.44 -0.68 38.72
CA ASP A 49 -28.74 -0.81 40.18
C ASP A 49 -27.90 -1.92 40.86
N GLY A 50 -26.63 -2.10 40.43
CA GLY A 50 -25.74 -3.10 40.94
C GLY A 50 -26.03 -4.53 40.46
N ARG A 51 -26.94 -4.76 39.52
CA ARG A 51 -27.24 -6.07 38.95
C ARG A 51 -26.08 -6.52 38.06
N PHE A 52 -25.67 -7.80 38.22
CA PHE A 52 -24.52 -8.36 37.54
C PHE A 52 -24.64 -8.35 36.00
N MET A 53 -25.78 -8.83 35.45
CA MET A 53 -25.95 -8.95 33.99
C MET A 53 -25.91 -7.62 33.23
N PRO A 54 -26.65 -6.56 33.67
CA PRO A 54 -26.53 -5.26 33.01
C PRO A 54 -25.15 -4.65 33.15
N GLY A 55 -24.47 -4.86 34.29
CA GLY A 55 -23.10 -4.39 34.50
C GLY A 55 -22.12 -5.05 33.53
N LEU A 56 -22.23 -6.36 33.33
CA LEU A 56 -21.40 -7.11 32.36
C LEU A 56 -21.63 -6.63 30.92
N LEU A 57 -22.90 -6.45 30.53
CA LEU A 57 -23.24 -5.93 29.19
C LEU A 57 -22.69 -4.51 29.00
N GLY A 58 -22.79 -3.64 29.97
CA GLY A 58 -22.20 -2.31 29.95
C GLY A 58 -20.67 -2.36 29.77
N GLY A 59 -20.00 -3.28 30.48
CA GLY A 59 -18.56 -3.51 30.34
C GLY A 59 -18.15 -3.92 28.93
N VAL A 60 -18.89 -4.84 28.31
CA VAL A 60 -18.63 -5.27 26.92
C VAL A 60 -18.77 -4.09 25.95
N PHE A 61 -19.85 -3.31 26.06
CA PHE A 61 -20.06 -2.12 25.20
C PHE A 61 -18.96 -1.08 25.36
N LEU A 62 -18.47 -0.86 26.59
CA LEU A 62 -17.36 0.05 26.84
C LEU A 62 -16.08 -0.44 26.17
N CYS A 63 -15.74 -1.71 26.33
CA CYS A 63 -14.56 -2.30 25.70
C CYS A 63 -14.62 -2.20 24.17
N VAL A 64 -15.75 -2.51 23.56
CA VAL A 64 -15.96 -2.39 22.12
C VAL A 64 -15.81 -0.93 21.67
N GLY A 65 -16.42 0.01 22.39
CA GLY A 65 -16.31 1.44 22.07
C GLY A 65 -14.87 1.95 22.10
N LEU A 66 -14.14 1.66 23.16
CA LEU A 66 -12.73 2.03 23.29
C LEU A 66 -11.83 1.35 22.25
N PHE A 67 -12.09 0.08 21.95
CA PHE A 67 -11.38 -0.65 20.89
C PHE A 67 -11.57 0.01 19.53
N LEU A 68 -12.80 0.36 19.15
CA LEU A 68 -13.09 1.03 17.88
C LEU A 68 -12.38 2.38 17.76
N ILE A 69 -12.37 3.18 18.82
CA ILE A 69 -11.67 4.48 18.85
C ILE A 69 -10.16 4.26 18.68
N GLY A 70 -9.56 3.35 19.45
CA GLY A 70 -8.13 3.03 19.37
C GLY A 70 -7.74 2.49 18.00
N PHE A 71 -8.56 1.61 17.43
CA PHE A 71 -8.37 1.07 16.09
C PHE A 71 -8.44 2.16 15.01
N ALA A 72 -9.46 3.05 15.07
CA ALA A 72 -9.60 4.17 14.16
C ALA A 72 -8.36 5.08 14.18
N PHE A 73 -7.85 5.39 15.37
CA PHE A 73 -6.66 6.20 15.54
C PHE A 73 -5.41 5.55 14.94
N LYS A 74 -5.12 4.29 15.29
CA LYS A 74 -3.97 3.54 14.75
C LYS A 74 -4.04 3.39 13.23
N SER A 75 -5.20 2.99 12.71
CA SER A 75 -5.43 2.80 11.27
C SER A 75 -5.24 4.10 10.49
N THR A 76 -5.78 5.21 11.01
CA THR A 76 -5.65 6.52 10.37
C THR A 76 -4.20 7.00 10.36
N LEU A 77 -3.46 6.88 11.46
CA LEU A 77 -2.05 7.25 11.53
C LEU A 77 -1.21 6.47 10.52
N SER A 78 -1.41 5.16 10.45
CA SER A 78 -0.70 4.29 9.49
C SER A 78 -1.00 4.70 8.05
N SER A 79 -2.27 4.91 7.72
CA SER A 79 -2.70 5.32 6.38
C SER A 79 -2.16 6.70 6.00
N VAL A 80 -2.25 7.68 6.90
CA VAL A 80 -1.73 9.05 6.66
C VAL A 80 -0.22 9.00 6.43
N SER A 81 0.54 8.26 7.26
CA SER A 81 1.98 8.10 7.09
C SER A 81 2.33 7.51 5.72
N TYR A 82 1.67 6.43 5.33
CA TYR A 82 1.89 5.78 4.05
C TYR A 82 1.62 6.72 2.85
N TYR A 83 0.44 7.37 2.82
CA TYR A 83 0.09 8.26 1.71
C TYR A 83 0.93 9.54 1.69
N TYR A 84 1.37 10.03 2.85
CA TYR A 84 2.30 11.15 2.94
C TYR A 84 3.66 10.79 2.35
N GLN A 85 4.24 9.63 2.71
CA GLN A 85 5.49 9.14 2.11
C GLN A 85 5.37 8.95 0.60
N LYS A 86 4.28 8.35 0.13
CA LYS A 86 4.01 8.19 -1.31
C LYS A 86 3.89 9.54 -2.03
N GLY A 87 3.29 10.54 -1.38
CA GLY A 87 3.22 11.92 -1.89
C GLY A 87 4.58 12.59 -1.95
N GLN A 88 5.41 12.44 -0.90
CA GLN A 88 6.79 12.92 -0.90
C GLN A 88 7.63 12.29 -2.00
N LEU A 89 7.49 10.97 -2.20
CA LEU A 89 8.17 10.25 -3.27
C LEU A 89 7.81 10.81 -4.65
N LYS A 90 6.55 11.22 -4.87
CA LYS A 90 6.14 11.87 -6.12
C LYS A 90 6.74 13.26 -6.32
N ARG A 91 6.85 14.06 -5.25
CA ARG A 91 7.30 15.47 -5.32
C ARG A 91 8.80 15.61 -5.32
N HIS A 92 9.49 14.85 -4.48
CA HIS A 92 10.91 15.01 -4.18
C HIS A 92 11.76 13.79 -4.54
N GLY A 93 11.13 12.74 -5.08
CA GLY A 93 11.84 11.51 -5.39
C GLY A 93 12.77 11.66 -6.58
N LEU A 94 13.97 11.08 -6.46
CA LEU A 94 14.92 10.91 -7.53
C LEU A 94 14.61 9.64 -8.33
N ASN A 95 14.74 9.74 -9.65
CA ASN A 95 14.58 8.60 -10.53
C ASN A 95 15.95 7.94 -10.71
N LEU A 96 16.02 6.64 -10.46
CA LEU A 96 17.22 5.82 -10.63
C LEU A 96 16.86 4.54 -11.38
N ASN A 97 17.89 3.84 -11.81
CA ASN A 97 17.79 2.49 -12.34
C ASN A 97 18.23 1.51 -11.24
N ALA A 98 17.47 0.45 -11.05
CA ALA A 98 17.76 -0.63 -10.14
C ALA A 98 17.85 -1.95 -10.91
N THR A 99 18.56 -2.93 -10.38
CA THR A 99 18.62 -4.28 -10.95
C THR A 99 17.66 -5.18 -10.20
N LEU A 100 16.77 -5.85 -10.90
CA LEU A 100 15.85 -6.83 -10.33
C LEU A 100 16.64 -8.07 -9.88
N VAL A 101 16.66 -8.33 -8.56
CA VAL A 101 17.40 -9.46 -7.99
C VAL A 101 16.51 -10.70 -7.97
N ARG A 102 15.26 -10.54 -7.58
CA ARG A 102 14.33 -11.65 -7.39
C ARG A 102 12.89 -11.18 -7.59
N LYS A 103 12.06 -12.06 -8.13
CA LYS A 103 10.62 -11.86 -8.18
C LYS A 103 9.89 -13.03 -7.53
N THR A 104 8.84 -12.77 -6.76
CA THR A 104 8.06 -13.82 -6.09
C THR A 104 6.58 -13.55 -6.27
N ARG A 105 5.85 -14.61 -6.64
CA ARG A 105 4.40 -14.62 -6.70
C ARG A 105 3.89 -15.36 -5.45
N GLU A 106 3.22 -14.63 -4.57
CA GLU A 106 2.56 -15.20 -3.41
C GLU A 106 1.06 -15.32 -3.67
N LYS A 107 0.54 -16.53 -3.51
CA LYS A 107 -0.90 -16.78 -3.54
C LYS A 107 -1.40 -16.81 -2.11
N THR A 108 -2.18 -15.82 -1.72
CA THR A 108 -2.86 -15.82 -0.44
C THR A 108 -4.28 -16.30 -0.66
N ASN A 109 -4.56 -17.54 -0.25
CA ASN A 109 -5.93 -18.06 -0.24
C ASN A 109 -6.64 -17.50 0.99
N ILE A 110 -7.42 -16.45 0.79
CA ILE A 110 -8.29 -15.94 1.85
C ILE A 110 -9.63 -16.66 1.73
N GLN A 111 -9.81 -17.68 2.58
CA GLN A 111 -11.08 -18.40 2.65
C GLN A 111 -12.03 -17.63 3.58
N TYR A 112 -12.93 -16.86 2.99
CA TYR A 112 -14.04 -16.25 3.73
C TYR A 112 -15.14 -17.29 3.91
N ASP A 113 -15.25 -17.84 5.11
CA ASP A 113 -16.35 -18.73 5.50
C ASP A 113 -17.59 -17.89 5.87
N PHE A 114 -18.30 -17.42 4.86
CA PHE A 114 -19.64 -16.86 5.05
C PHE A 114 -20.67 -17.99 5.03
N GLU A 115 -20.97 -18.54 6.19
CA GLU A 115 -21.93 -19.65 6.38
C GLU A 115 -23.36 -19.39 5.87
N ARG A 116 -23.66 -18.23 5.32
CA ARG A 116 -25.03 -17.84 4.95
C ARG A 116 -25.31 -17.64 3.45
N TYR A 117 -24.30 -17.64 2.60
CA TYR A 117 -24.52 -17.54 1.16
C TYR A 117 -23.75 -18.65 0.45
N SER A 118 -24.49 -19.52 -0.19
CA SER A 118 -24.09 -20.73 -0.89
C SER A 118 -23.17 -20.54 -2.11
N ARG A 119 -22.31 -19.51 -2.12
CA ARG A 119 -21.34 -19.26 -3.15
C ARG A 119 -19.98 -19.07 -2.48
N ARG A 120 -19.18 -20.13 -2.50
CA ARG A 120 -17.76 -20.08 -2.16
C ARG A 120 -17.04 -19.31 -3.26
N GLU A 121 -16.89 -18.02 -3.10
CA GLU A 121 -15.98 -17.24 -3.93
C GLU A 121 -14.58 -17.41 -3.34
N HIS A 122 -13.74 -18.20 -4.00
CA HIS A 122 -12.30 -18.20 -3.75
C HIS A 122 -11.74 -16.91 -4.36
N ILE A 123 -11.50 -15.91 -3.54
CA ILE A 123 -10.75 -14.74 -3.96
C ILE A 123 -9.26 -15.10 -3.80
N GLU A 124 -8.61 -15.43 -4.92
CA GLU A 124 -7.17 -15.57 -4.97
C GLU A 124 -6.56 -14.15 -5.02
N GLU A 125 -6.04 -13.69 -3.90
CA GLU A 125 -5.29 -12.45 -3.89
C GLU A 125 -3.83 -12.76 -4.26
N LEU A 126 -3.43 -12.32 -5.46
CA LEU A 126 -2.09 -12.50 -5.98
C LEU A 126 -1.25 -11.29 -5.61
N ALA A 127 -0.23 -11.49 -4.78
CA ALA A 127 0.76 -10.48 -4.47
C ALA A 127 2.03 -10.71 -5.30
N PHE A 128 2.40 -9.73 -6.11
CA PHE A 128 3.61 -9.76 -6.94
C PHE A 128 4.69 -8.90 -6.30
N THR A 129 5.68 -9.55 -5.70
CA THR A 129 6.76 -8.91 -4.96
C THR A 129 8.04 -8.88 -5.79
N LEU A 130 8.68 -7.70 -5.89
CA LEU A 130 9.96 -7.50 -6.56
C LEU A 130 11.02 -7.10 -5.55
N TRP A 131 12.16 -7.80 -5.54
CA TRP A 131 13.38 -7.42 -4.82
C TRP A 131 14.37 -6.85 -5.83
N PHE A 132 14.90 -5.67 -5.52
CA PHE A 132 15.83 -5.00 -6.43
C PHE A 132 16.92 -4.25 -5.66
N ASP A 133 18.08 -4.17 -6.29
CA ASP A 133 19.25 -3.50 -5.78
C ASP A 133 19.57 -2.27 -6.61
N PHE A 134 19.98 -1.19 -5.98
CA PHE A 134 20.47 0.02 -6.64
C PHE A 134 21.61 0.64 -5.86
N GLN A 135 22.44 1.40 -6.55
CA GLN A 135 23.52 2.16 -5.93
C GLN A 135 23.07 3.61 -5.71
N PHE A 136 23.23 4.09 -4.48
CA PHE A 136 22.98 5.48 -4.14
C PHE A 136 23.93 5.93 -3.03
N ASP A 137 24.58 7.11 -3.21
CA ASP A 137 25.56 7.68 -2.30
C ASP A 137 26.70 6.70 -1.92
N GLY A 138 27.22 5.99 -2.92
CA GLY A 138 28.33 5.03 -2.75
C GLY A 138 27.98 3.75 -1.99
N ARG A 139 26.68 3.49 -1.74
CA ARG A 139 26.18 2.29 -1.08
C ARG A 139 25.20 1.54 -1.98
N THR A 140 25.19 0.24 -1.83
CA THR A 140 24.17 -0.62 -2.44
C THR A 140 23.00 -0.74 -1.48
N TRP A 141 21.81 -0.46 -1.97
CA TRP A 141 20.55 -0.57 -1.24
C TRP A 141 19.72 -1.70 -1.84
N GLN A 142 19.22 -2.57 -0.98
CA GLN A 142 18.28 -3.63 -1.35
C GLN A 142 16.88 -3.23 -0.88
N CYS A 143 15.93 -3.22 -1.80
CA CYS A 143 14.56 -2.81 -1.54
C CYS A 143 13.55 -3.79 -2.11
N VAL A 144 12.33 -3.67 -1.58
CA VAL A 144 11.19 -4.51 -1.95
C VAL A 144 10.01 -3.61 -2.30
N ASP A 145 9.33 -3.90 -3.40
CA ASP A 145 8.08 -3.23 -3.76
C ASP A 145 7.07 -4.22 -4.33
N LEU A 146 5.80 -3.84 -4.26
CA LEU A 146 4.69 -4.63 -4.79
C LEU A 146 4.20 -4.03 -6.11
N ILE A 147 3.97 -4.89 -7.09
CA ILE A 147 3.30 -4.51 -8.33
C ILE A 147 1.94 -5.20 -8.41
N SER A 148 0.96 -4.50 -9.00
CA SER A 148 -0.42 -5.00 -9.10
C SER A 148 -0.73 -5.66 -10.45
N ASN A 149 0.16 -5.55 -11.44
CA ASN A 149 -0.09 -6.03 -12.79
C ASN A 149 0.67 -7.33 -13.05
N GLU A 150 -0.08 -8.43 -13.24
CA GLU A 150 0.45 -9.77 -13.49
C GLU A 150 1.24 -9.85 -14.80
N LYS A 151 0.70 -9.30 -15.90
CA LYS A 151 1.38 -9.29 -17.21
C LYS A 151 2.74 -8.60 -17.13
N MET A 152 2.81 -7.49 -16.39
CA MET A 152 4.08 -6.79 -16.15
C MET A 152 5.05 -7.63 -15.32
N PHE A 153 4.56 -8.35 -14.30
CA PHE A 153 5.37 -9.24 -13.49
C PHE A 153 5.94 -10.40 -14.31
N ASP A 154 5.14 -11.02 -15.17
CA ASP A 154 5.56 -12.14 -15.99
C ASP A 154 6.59 -11.73 -17.04
N ALA A 155 6.44 -10.54 -17.62
CA ALA A 155 7.38 -9.98 -18.61
C ALA A 155 8.74 -9.58 -18.03
N LEU A 156 8.89 -9.50 -16.68
CA LEU A 156 10.15 -9.17 -16.04
C LEU A 156 11.06 -10.39 -15.92
N SER A 157 12.37 -10.17 -16.09
CA SER A 157 13.42 -11.17 -15.88
C SER A 157 14.36 -10.75 -14.75
N GLU A 158 14.83 -11.69 -13.94
CA GLU A 158 15.87 -11.43 -12.95
C GLU A 158 17.15 -10.94 -13.64
N GLY A 159 17.83 -9.97 -13.03
CA GLY A 159 18.95 -9.25 -13.64
C GLY A 159 18.57 -8.09 -14.54
N GLN A 160 17.28 -7.92 -14.87
CA GLN A 160 16.79 -6.81 -15.68
C GLN A 160 16.88 -5.48 -14.95
N VAL A 161 17.20 -4.43 -15.68
CA VAL A 161 17.20 -3.05 -15.16
C VAL A 161 15.80 -2.50 -15.16
N ILE A 162 15.35 -2.04 -13.99
CA ILE A 162 14.01 -1.49 -13.76
C ILE A 162 14.08 -0.04 -13.27
N PRO A 163 13.16 0.84 -13.70
CA PRO A 163 13.11 2.22 -13.25
C PRO A 163 12.49 2.31 -11.85
N VAL A 164 13.23 2.89 -10.91
CA VAL A 164 12.78 3.10 -9.53
C VAL A 164 12.78 4.58 -9.17
N ARG A 165 12.09 4.93 -8.11
CA ARG A 165 12.13 6.25 -7.50
C ARG A 165 12.43 6.12 -6.02
N ILE A 166 13.39 6.92 -5.54
CA ILE A 166 13.83 6.92 -4.14
C ILE A 166 13.66 8.30 -3.52
N LEU A 167 13.56 8.33 -2.18
CA LEU A 167 13.74 9.57 -1.42
C LEU A 167 15.21 9.67 -1.00
N PRO A 168 15.92 10.78 -1.32
CA PRO A 168 17.36 10.90 -1.03
C PRO A 168 17.72 10.78 0.45
N TRP A 169 16.80 11.11 1.35
CA TRP A 169 16.96 11.01 2.80
C TRP A 169 16.44 9.71 3.42
N MET A 170 15.78 8.85 2.62
CA MET A 170 15.22 7.56 3.04
C MET A 170 15.24 6.58 1.85
N PRO A 171 16.44 6.13 1.41
CA PRO A 171 16.58 5.29 0.21
C PRO A 171 15.86 3.95 0.33
N GLU A 172 15.69 3.43 1.56
CA GLU A 172 14.92 2.21 1.84
C GLU A 172 13.44 2.27 1.41
N SER A 173 12.90 3.46 1.22
CA SER A 173 11.53 3.65 0.73
C SER A 173 11.43 3.72 -0.80
N ALA A 174 12.33 3.05 -1.50
CA ALA A 174 12.30 2.98 -2.96
C ALA A 174 11.01 2.35 -3.48
N SER A 175 10.50 2.86 -4.60
CA SER A 175 9.32 2.31 -5.26
C SER A 175 9.53 2.20 -6.76
N VAL A 176 9.03 1.13 -7.35
CA VAL A 176 9.06 0.88 -8.79
C VAL A 176 8.14 1.86 -9.51
N ARG A 177 8.65 2.48 -10.56
CA ARG A 177 7.88 3.38 -11.42
C ARG A 177 7.09 2.56 -12.45
N GLN A 178 5.95 2.02 -12.03
CA GLN A 178 5.17 1.06 -12.82
C GLN A 178 4.87 1.56 -14.25
N ARG A 179 4.46 2.84 -14.42
CA ARG A 179 4.23 3.41 -15.76
C ARG A 179 5.49 3.49 -16.63
N ALA A 180 6.63 3.83 -16.03
CA ALA A 180 7.90 3.88 -16.77
C ALA A 180 8.37 2.48 -17.13
N LEU A 181 8.22 1.53 -16.23
CA LEU A 181 8.50 0.12 -16.42
C LEU A 181 7.63 -0.47 -17.55
N LEU A 182 6.33 -0.20 -17.54
CA LEU A 182 5.41 -0.61 -18.60
C LEU A 182 5.86 -0.08 -19.98
N ASN A 183 6.23 1.19 -20.04
CA ASN A 183 6.71 1.81 -21.28
C ASN A 183 8.07 1.24 -21.72
N GLN A 184 8.90 0.79 -20.78
CA GLN A 184 10.15 0.10 -21.08
C GLN A 184 9.86 -1.28 -21.68
N LEU A 185 9.02 -2.09 -21.02
CA LEU A 185 8.64 -3.42 -21.49
C LEU A 185 7.99 -3.37 -22.88
N LYS A 186 7.07 -2.44 -23.14
CA LYS A 186 6.48 -2.24 -24.48
C LYS A 186 7.54 -1.94 -25.56
N ARG A 187 8.58 -1.20 -25.22
CA ARG A 187 9.69 -0.89 -26.17
C ARG A 187 10.58 -2.08 -26.40
N ASP A 188 10.85 -2.85 -25.35
CA ASP A 188 11.71 -4.02 -25.42
C ASP A 188 11.00 -5.14 -26.21
N ASP A 189 9.69 -5.28 -26.06
CA ASP A 189 8.84 -6.22 -26.81
C ASP A 189 8.83 -5.88 -28.31
N VAL A 190 8.62 -4.61 -28.66
CA VAL A 190 8.71 -4.13 -30.07
C VAL A 190 10.07 -4.35 -30.68
N ARG A 191 11.16 -4.34 -29.89
CA ARG A 191 12.53 -4.59 -30.38
C ARG A 191 12.86 -6.09 -30.50
N ALA A 192 12.20 -6.93 -29.66
CA ALA A 192 12.41 -8.37 -29.68
C ALA A 192 11.63 -9.07 -30.81
N GLU A 193 10.65 -8.40 -31.39
CA GLU A 193 9.89 -8.93 -32.51
C GLU A 193 10.77 -8.82 -33.79
N PRO A 194 11.31 -9.93 -34.32
CA PRO A 194 11.94 -9.91 -35.65
C PRO A 194 10.84 -9.56 -36.66
N ASP A 195 11.12 -8.68 -37.58
CA ASP A 195 10.24 -8.27 -38.70
C ASP A 195 9.63 -9.51 -39.39
N ASP A 196 8.55 -10.05 -38.79
CA ASP A 196 7.67 -10.99 -39.47
C ASP A 196 6.54 -10.16 -40.10
N PRO A 197 6.56 -9.95 -41.43
CA PRO A 197 5.61 -9.14 -42.15
C PRO A 197 4.19 -9.73 -42.12
N ARG A 198 3.95 -10.86 -41.43
CA ARG A 198 2.67 -11.61 -41.43
C ARG A 198 1.79 -11.39 -40.21
N THR A 199 2.32 -10.86 -39.12
CA THR A 199 1.58 -10.78 -37.84
C THR A 199 1.50 -9.39 -37.25
N GLY A 200 1.19 -8.36 -37.95
CA GLY A 200 1.04 -6.97 -37.46
C GLY A 200 0.17 -6.75 -36.22
N ARG A 201 0.29 -7.59 -35.17
CA ARG A 201 -0.35 -7.41 -33.86
C ARG A 201 0.71 -7.55 -32.77
N PRO A 202 0.84 -6.56 -31.87
CA PRO A 202 1.65 -6.71 -30.68
C PRO A 202 1.10 -7.87 -29.84
N LEU A 203 2.00 -8.77 -29.41
CA LEU A 203 1.68 -9.98 -28.62
C LEU A 203 1.15 -9.67 -27.21
N ILE A 204 1.25 -8.43 -26.75
CA ILE A 204 0.84 -8.04 -25.39
C ILE A 204 -0.12 -6.86 -25.49
N GLU A 205 -1.39 -7.15 -25.34
CA GLU A 205 -2.42 -6.13 -25.16
C GLU A 205 -2.46 -5.75 -23.66
N PHE A 206 -1.84 -4.60 -23.33
CA PHE A 206 -1.89 -4.06 -21.98
C PHE A 206 -3.18 -3.22 -21.87
N ASP A 207 -4.15 -3.72 -21.12
CA ASP A 207 -5.32 -2.94 -20.77
C ASP A 207 -4.90 -1.67 -20.04
N GLU A 208 -5.33 -0.52 -20.51
CA GLU A 208 -5.07 0.77 -19.89
C GLU A 208 -5.77 0.81 -18.52
N ILE A 209 -4.99 1.01 -17.45
CA ILE A 209 -5.46 1.25 -16.08
C ILE A 209 -5.44 2.75 -15.79
#